data_74000020f9de40e5f780122b5da916c3
#
_entry.id   74000020f9de40e5f780122b5da916c3
#
_cell.length_a   1.000
_cell.length_b   1.000
_cell.length_c   1.000
_cell.angle_alpha   90.00
_cell.angle_beta   90.00
_cell.angle_gamma   90.00
#
_symmetry.space_group_name_H-M   'P 1'
#
loop_
_entity.id
_entity.type
_entity.pdbx_description
1 polymer ?
#
loop_
_entity_poly.entity_id
_entity_poly.type
_entity_poly.pdbx_seq_one_letter_code
_entity_poly.pdbx_strand_id
1 'polypeptide(L)'
;EYLPGLQLFRYGQWLHRNETWAEYARVFTDYLARSSAMLQQGSSVADILLYYGEDLNITGLYGGAAFSTLPQVPDGYNYDFANPTVLRSGVKVENGTLVAPSGVRYRVLWLDRNCEVMSLDILKKIKEFADAGVIICGKEPKQCAGVKADDRAFATIVDDVWHSRRKNVFTKGLEDCLKRSGIQPDFSARVAEPAEATSPNGHFDKLSDH
;
A
#
# COMPACT_ATOMS: atom_id res chain seq x y z
N GLU A 1 9.96 -38.57 -17.93
CA GLU A 1 9.09 -39.12 -16.87
C GLU A 1 8.66 -37.99 -15.93
N TYR A 2 7.35 -37.84 -15.78
CA TYR A 2 6.81 -36.85 -14.83
C TYR A 2 6.78 -37.47 -13.44
N LEU A 3 7.47 -36.90 -12.49
CA LEU A 3 7.44 -37.33 -11.11
C LEU A 3 6.06 -37.01 -10.49
N PRO A 4 5.49 -37.89 -9.67
CA PRO A 4 4.22 -37.61 -8.99
C PRO A 4 4.41 -36.52 -7.93
N GLY A 5 3.44 -35.62 -7.82
CA GLY A 5 3.41 -34.54 -6.85
C GLY A 5 3.20 -33.17 -7.48
N LEU A 6 3.08 -32.16 -6.63
CA LEU A 6 2.92 -30.77 -7.07
C LEU A 6 4.27 -30.22 -7.51
N GLN A 7 4.37 -29.86 -8.79
CA GLN A 7 5.59 -29.29 -9.38
C GLN A 7 5.23 -28.00 -10.08
N LEU A 8 5.85 -26.91 -9.68
CA LEU A 8 5.70 -25.59 -10.30
C LEU A 8 6.82 -25.25 -11.29
N PHE A 9 7.60 -26.27 -11.70
CA PHE A 9 8.73 -26.12 -12.58
C PHE A 9 9.68 -25.04 -12.03
N ARG A 10 10.07 -24.04 -12.83
CA ARG A 10 10.95 -22.94 -12.40
C ARG A 10 10.26 -21.89 -11.49
N TYR A 11 8.97 -22.02 -11.22
CA TYR A 11 8.19 -21.00 -10.50
C TYR A 11 7.85 -21.39 -9.07
N GLY A 12 8.52 -22.33 -8.51
CA GLY A 12 8.22 -22.67 -7.13
C GLY A 12 8.97 -23.87 -6.64
N GLN A 13 8.74 -24.20 -5.38
CA GLN A 13 9.32 -25.35 -4.74
C GLN A 13 8.58 -26.62 -5.15
N TRP A 14 9.32 -27.68 -5.40
CA TRP A 14 8.73 -28.97 -5.68
C TRP A 14 8.30 -29.62 -4.40
N LEU A 15 7.02 -29.98 -4.33
CA LEU A 15 6.40 -30.55 -3.15
C LEU A 15 5.98 -31.99 -3.44
N HIS A 16 6.94 -32.91 -3.38
CA HIS A 16 6.70 -34.33 -3.58
C HIS A 16 7.55 -35.18 -2.64
N ARG A 17 7.16 -36.46 -2.48
CA ARG A 17 7.80 -37.39 -1.53
C ARG A 17 9.27 -37.74 -1.82
N ASN A 18 9.76 -37.44 -3.02
CA ASN A 18 11.14 -37.74 -3.42
C ASN A 18 12.10 -36.56 -3.17
N GLU A 19 11.60 -35.46 -2.60
CA GLU A 19 12.46 -34.35 -2.18
C GLU A 19 13.35 -34.77 -1.01
N THR A 20 14.61 -34.38 -1.04
CA THR A 20 15.57 -34.73 0.01
C THR A 20 15.23 -34.19 1.38
N TRP A 21 14.43 -33.13 1.45
CA TRP A 21 13.98 -32.47 2.67
C TRP A 21 12.59 -32.91 3.14
N ALA A 22 11.90 -33.82 2.39
CA ALA A 22 10.51 -34.19 2.67
C ALA A 22 10.29 -34.72 4.09
N GLU A 23 11.22 -35.51 4.63
CA GLU A 23 11.18 -36.03 6.00
C GLU A 23 11.25 -34.91 7.07
N TYR A 24 11.89 -33.80 6.73
CA TYR A 24 12.06 -32.64 7.61
C TYR A 24 11.00 -31.55 7.37
N ALA A 25 10.11 -31.74 6.41
CA ALA A 25 9.09 -30.75 6.02
C ALA A 25 8.26 -30.30 7.22
N ARG A 26 8.02 -31.17 8.21
CA ARG A 26 7.27 -30.83 9.41
C ARG A 26 7.88 -29.66 10.20
N VAL A 27 9.19 -29.59 10.32
CA VAL A 27 9.87 -28.48 11.02
C VAL A 27 9.53 -27.15 10.38
N PHE A 28 9.56 -27.11 9.05
CA PHE A 28 9.23 -25.91 8.26
C PHE A 28 7.74 -25.57 8.33
N THR A 29 6.87 -26.57 8.16
CA THR A 29 5.41 -26.35 8.21
C THR A 29 4.93 -25.94 9.60
N ASP A 30 5.50 -26.51 10.67
CA ASP A 30 5.20 -26.11 12.05
C ASP A 30 5.67 -24.67 12.34
N TYR A 31 6.81 -24.27 11.79
CA TYR A 31 7.27 -22.87 11.87
C TYR A 31 6.29 -21.91 11.16
N LEU A 32 5.93 -22.24 9.92
CA LEU A 32 4.95 -21.45 9.17
C LEU A 32 3.60 -21.38 9.87
N ALA A 33 3.11 -22.52 10.40
CA ALA A 33 1.84 -22.57 11.10
C ALA A 33 1.84 -21.66 12.34
N ARG A 34 2.89 -21.72 13.17
CA ARG A 34 3.03 -20.86 14.35
C ARG A 34 3.11 -19.38 13.97
N SER A 35 3.94 -19.04 12.96
CA SER A 35 4.07 -17.68 12.48
C SER A 35 2.75 -17.16 11.93
N SER A 36 2.06 -17.95 11.11
CA SER A 36 0.74 -17.60 10.57
C SER A 36 -0.31 -17.42 11.68
N ALA A 37 -0.33 -18.30 12.68
CA ALA A 37 -1.26 -18.19 13.80
C ALA A 37 -1.05 -16.88 14.57
N MET A 38 0.19 -16.43 14.76
CA MET A 38 0.51 -15.16 15.39
C MET A 38 0.11 -13.97 14.52
N LEU A 39 0.44 -14.00 13.21
CA LEU A 39 0.16 -12.93 12.28
C LEU A 39 -1.33 -12.75 11.97
N GLN A 40 -2.13 -13.80 12.18
CA GLN A 40 -3.59 -13.74 12.03
C GLN A 40 -4.30 -13.19 13.27
N GLN A 41 -3.58 -12.93 14.36
CA GLN A 41 -4.15 -12.26 15.52
C GLN A 41 -4.20 -10.75 15.27
N GLY A 42 -5.35 -10.14 15.57
CA GLY A 42 -5.54 -8.71 15.38
C GLY A 42 -6.01 -8.30 13.98
N SER A 43 -5.88 -7.04 13.67
CA SER A 43 -6.30 -6.45 12.41
C SER A 43 -5.09 -5.85 11.68
N SER A 44 -5.08 -5.96 10.36
CA SER A 44 -4.10 -5.26 9.53
C SER A 44 -4.23 -3.76 9.71
N VAL A 45 -3.11 -3.05 9.74
CA VAL A 45 -3.06 -1.59 9.79
C VAL A 45 -2.56 -1.07 8.46
N ALA A 46 -3.36 -0.24 7.80
CA ALA A 46 -3.00 0.47 6.59
C ALA A 46 -3.72 1.81 6.56
N ASP A 47 -2.97 2.90 6.48
CA ASP A 47 -3.55 4.24 6.45
C ASP A 47 -4.05 4.67 5.09
N ILE A 48 -3.54 4.03 4.04
CA ILE A 48 -3.68 4.48 2.66
C ILE A 48 -4.46 3.44 1.87
N LEU A 49 -5.56 3.86 1.26
CA LEU A 49 -6.25 3.10 0.24
C LEU A 49 -5.86 3.67 -1.13
N LEU A 50 -5.07 2.92 -1.89
CA LEU A 50 -4.62 3.33 -3.22
C LEU A 50 -5.64 2.89 -4.29
N TYR A 51 -6.29 3.85 -4.90
CA TYR A 51 -7.10 3.63 -6.07
C TYR A 51 -6.25 3.73 -7.34
N TYR A 52 -6.11 2.61 -8.06
CA TYR A 52 -5.20 2.52 -9.21
C TYR A 52 -5.87 2.81 -10.56
N GLY A 53 -7.14 3.24 -10.57
CA GLY A 53 -7.89 3.59 -11.79
C GLY A 53 -8.75 2.44 -12.31
N GLU A 54 -9.43 2.70 -13.44
CA GLU A 54 -10.41 1.78 -14.04
C GLU A 54 -9.80 0.94 -15.17
N ASP A 55 -8.76 1.45 -15.84
CA ASP A 55 -8.16 0.83 -17.02
C ASP A 55 -6.87 0.04 -16.72
N LEU A 56 -6.33 0.17 -15.52
CA LEU A 56 -5.10 -0.52 -15.16
C LEU A 56 -5.38 -1.93 -14.64
N ASN A 57 -4.72 -2.90 -15.23
CA ASN A 57 -4.73 -4.27 -14.73
C ASN A 57 -3.64 -4.43 -13.66
N ILE A 58 -4.04 -4.71 -12.41
CA ILE A 58 -3.10 -4.93 -11.31
C ILE A 58 -2.15 -6.10 -11.57
N THR A 59 -2.54 -7.08 -12.38
CA THR A 59 -1.66 -8.19 -12.77
C THR A 59 -0.48 -7.74 -13.61
N GLY A 60 -0.55 -6.58 -14.27
CA GLY A 60 0.58 -5.95 -14.94
C GLY A 60 1.69 -5.52 -13.98
N LEU A 61 1.41 -5.40 -12.70
CA LEU A 61 2.39 -5.09 -11.66
C LEU A 61 3.36 -6.25 -11.36
N TYR A 62 3.06 -7.46 -11.82
CA TYR A 62 3.89 -8.66 -11.57
C TYR A 62 4.87 -9.00 -12.69
N GLY A 63 4.96 -8.22 -13.75
CA GLY A 63 5.95 -8.40 -14.82
C GLY A 63 7.25 -7.63 -14.55
N GLY A 64 8.43 -8.19 -14.86
CA GLY A 64 9.77 -7.70 -14.53
C GLY A 64 9.99 -6.17 -14.40
N ALA A 65 9.65 -5.38 -15.42
CA ALA A 65 9.73 -3.91 -15.35
C ALA A 65 8.64 -3.28 -14.46
N ALA A 66 7.61 -4.01 -14.10
CA ALA A 66 6.48 -3.47 -13.34
C ALA A 66 6.82 -3.20 -11.87
N PHE A 67 7.81 -3.87 -11.30
CA PHE A 67 8.29 -3.54 -9.95
C PHE A 67 8.85 -2.12 -9.84
N SER A 68 9.37 -1.57 -10.92
CA SER A 68 9.83 -0.17 -10.96
C SER A 68 8.69 0.85 -11.04
N THR A 69 7.46 0.39 -11.29
CA THR A 69 6.27 1.24 -11.39
C THR A 69 5.35 1.15 -10.18
N LEU A 70 5.71 0.34 -9.17
CA LEU A 70 4.97 0.30 -7.91
C LEU A 70 4.89 1.69 -7.27
N PRO A 71 3.77 2.00 -6.63
CA PRO A 71 3.61 3.25 -5.93
C PRO A 71 4.70 3.44 -4.88
N GLN A 72 5.30 4.63 -4.87
CA GLN A 72 6.29 4.98 -3.86
C GLN A 72 5.56 5.50 -2.63
N VAL A 73 5.44 4.66 -1.61
CA VAL A 73 4.90 5.02 -0.30
C VAL A 73 6.06 5.30 0.64
N PRO A 74 6.03 6.37 1.44
CA PRO A 74 7.07 6.64 2.41
C PRO A 74 7.23 5.50 3.42
N ASP A 75 8.44 5.33 3.94
CA ASP A 75 8.76 4.28 4.90
C ASP A 75 7.87 4.37 6.16
N GLY A 76 7.46 3.21 6.63
CA GLY A 76 6.64 3.08 7.84
C GLY A 76 5.14 3.22 7.61
N TYR A 77 4.68 3.46 6.39
CA TYR A 77 3.26 3.45 6.04
C TYR A 77 2.90 2.21 5.24
N ASN A 78 1.75 1.63 5.53
CA ASN A 78 1.15 0.57 4.74
C ASN A 78 0.00 1.08 3.89
N TYR A 79 -0.26 0.38 2.78
CA TYR A 79 -1.35 0.67 1.88
C TYR A 79 -1.99 -0.60 1.31
N ASP A 80 -3.25 -0.48 0.95
CA ASP A 80 -3.98 -1.51 0.20
C ASP A 80 -4.46 -0.95 -1.14
N PHE A 81 -4.64 -1.85 -2.11
CA PHE A 81 -5.16 -1.49 -3.43
C PHE A 81 -6.69 -1.46 -3.46
N ALA A 82 -7.24 -0.49 -4.17
CA ALA A 82 -8.67 -0.41 -4.46
C ALA A 82 -8.92 -0.40 -5.98
N ASN A 83 -9.85 -1.23 -6.41
CA ASN A 83 -10.46 -1.18 -7.73
C ASN A 83 -11.80 -0.41 -7.69
N PRO A 84 -12.47 -0.17 -8.83
CA PRO A 84 -13.76 0.50 -8.84
C PRO A 84 -14.83 -0.16 -7.96
N THR A 85 -14.85 -1.48 -7.86
CA THR A 85 -15.83 -2.20 -7.03
C THR A 85 -15.64 -1.90 -5.54
N VAL A 86 -14.38 -1.81 -5.08
CA VAL A 86 -14.06 -1.43 -3.70
C VAL A 86 -14.60 -0.03 -3.38
N LEU A 87 -14.40 0.95 -4.28
CA LEU A 87 -14.92 2.30 -4.06
C LEU A 87 -16.45 2.35 -4.08
N ARG A 88 -17.12 1.58 -4.97
CA ARG A 88 -18.58 1.56 -5.06
C ARG A 88 -19.26 0.95 -3.85
N SER A 89 -18.73 -0.18 -3.35
CA SER A 89 -19.43 -1.01 -2.36
C SER A 89 -18.54 -1.72 -1.34
N GLY A 90 -17.21 -1.68 -1.51
CA GLY A 90 -16.26 -2.39 -0.65
C GLY A 90 -15.88 -1.62 0.61
N VAL A 91 -16.12 -0.32 0.67
CA VAL A 91 -15.80 0.51 1.84
C VAL A 91 -16.98 1.39 2.25
N LYS A 92 -17.04 1.72 3.54
CA LYS A 92 -18.00 2.68 4.12
C LYS A 92 -17.23 3.85 4.71
N VAL A 93 -17.88 5.00 4.83
CA VAL A 93 -17.31 6.16 5.54
C VAL A 93 -17.78 6.17 6.97
N GLU A 94 -16.85 6.25 7.91
CA GLU A 94 -17.09 6.45 9.32
C GLU A 94 -16.17 7.54 9.85
N ASN A 95 -16.73 8.68 10.26
CA ASN A 95 -15.98 9.80 10.83
C ASN A 95 -14.78 10.26 9.95
N GLY A 96 -15.01 10.42 8.64
CA GLY A 96 -13.98 10.85 7.70
C GLY A 96 -12.90 9.79 7.37
N THR A 97 -13.15 8.53 7.70
CA THR A 97 -12.27 7.39 7.46
C THR A 97 -12.99 6.36 6.61
N LEU A 98 -12.30 5.77 5.64
CA LEU A 98 -12.83 4.65 4.87
C LEU A 98 -12.63 3.35 5.66
N VAL A 99 -13.68 2.56 5.81
CA VAL A 99 -13.67 1.31 6.59
C VAL A 99 -14.03 0.15 5.70
N ALA A 100 -13.14 -0.83 5.60
CA ALA A 100 -13.38 -2.07 4.88
C ALA A 100 -14.24 -3.06 5.71
N PRO A 101 -14.89 -4.05 5.09
CA PRO A 101 -15.64 -5.08 5.82
C PRO A 101 -14.78 -5.88 6.81
N SER A 102 -13.48 -5.97 6.58
CA SER A 102 -12.50 -6.59 7.49
C SER A 102 -12.23 -5.77 8.75
N GLY A 103 -12.70 -4.52 8.82
CA GLY A 103 -12.42 -3.59 9.91
C GLY A 103 -11.19 -2.72 9.69
N VAL A 104 -10.41 -2.92 8.61
CA VAL A 104 -9.29 -2.05 8.26
C VAL A 104 -9.79 -0.64 7.98
N ARG A 105 -9.09 0.36 8.49
CA ARG A 105 -9.48 1.77 8.43
C ARG A 105 -8.42 2.58 7.68
N TYR A 106 -8.83 3.19 6.56
CA TYR A 106 -7.96 4.01 5.72
C TYR A 106 -8.27 5.49 5.94
N ARG A 107 -7.27 6.25 6.33
CA ARG A 107 -7.37 7.70 6.56
C ARG A 107 -7.24 8.52 5.28
N VAL A 108 -6.58 7.95 4.25
CA VAL A 108 -6.32 8.60 2.97
C VAL A 108 -6.80 7.72 1.81
N LEU A 109 -7.60 8.28 0.92
CA LEU A 109 -7.82 7.75 -0.42
C LEU A 109 -6.77 8.38 -1.35
N TRP A 110 -5.83 7.58 -1.83
CA TRP A 110 -4.80 8.03 -2.74
C TRP A 110 -5.15 7.63 -4.17
N LEU A 111 -5.27 8.61 -5.05
CA LEU A 111 -5.53 8.41 -6.48
C LEU A 111 -4.20 8.26 -7.21
N ASP A 112 -4.01 7.13 -7.88
CA ASP A 112 -2.84 6.89 -8.71
C ASP A 112 -2.79 7.85 -9.91
N ARG A 113 -1.60 7.99 -10.49
CA ARG A 113 -1.40 8.77 -11.72
C ARG A 113 -2.25 8.30 -12.91
N ASN A 114 -2.69 7.06 -12.90
CA ASN A 114 -3.54 6.47 -13.95
C ASN A 114 -5.02 6.86 -13.82
N CYS A 115 -5.40 7.65 -12.81
CA CYS A 115 -6.77 8.14 -12.62
C CYS A 115 -7.10 9.38 -13.47
N GLU A 116 -6.31 9.70 -14.50
CA GLU A 116 -6.60 10.83 -15.40
C GLU A 116 -7.89 10.63 -16.21
N VAL A 117 -8.21 9.39 -16.53
CA VAL A 117 -9.51 9.00 -17.13
C VAL A 117 -10.34 8.30 -16.06
N MET A 118 -11.55 8.76 -15.82
CA MET A 118 -12.38 8.27 -14.73
C MET A 118 -13.87 8.28 -15.12
N SER A 119 -14.62 7.26 -14.74
CA SER A 119 -16.06 7.25 -14.95
C SER A 119 -16.77 8.21 -14.00
N LEU A 120 -17.92 8.73 -14.45
CA LEU A 120 -18.71 9.69 -13.68
C LEU A 120 -19.24 9.10 -12.36
N ASP A 121 -19.52 7.81 -12.31
CA ASP A 121 -19.99 7.15 -11.07
C ASP A 121 -18.87 7.03 -10.02
N ILE A 122 -17.65 6.73 -10.43
CA ILE A 122 -16.49 6.73 -9.53
C ILE A 122 -16.19 8.17 -9.06
N LEU A 123 -16.23 9.15 -9.96
CA LEU A 123 -16.02 10.54 -9.58
C LEU A 123 -17.08 11.04 -8.56
N LYS A 124 -18.35 10.66 -8.74
CA LYS A 124 -19.41 10.93 -7.76
C LYS A 124 -19.09 10.29 -6.41
N LYS A 125 -18.56 9.08 -6.42
CA LYS A 125 -18.20 8.37 -5.19
C LYS A 125 -17.04 9.04 -4.46
N ILE A 126 -16.02 9.51 -5.20
CA ILE A 126 -14.92 10.29 -4.63
C ILE A 126 -15.43 11.60 -4.02
N LYS A 127 -16.39 12.27 -4.69
CA LYS A 127 -17.03 13.45 -4.13
C LYS A 127 -17.77 13.14 -2.82
N GLU A 128 -18.56 12.06 -2.77
CA GLU A 128 -19.22 11.63 -1.53
C GLU A 128 -18.22 11.43 -0.38
N PHE A 129 -17.08 10.79 -0.66
CA PHE A 129 -16.01 10.61 0.32
C PHE A 129 -15.39 11.93 0.76
N ALA A 130 -15.14 12.84 -0.18
CA ALA A 130 -14.61 14.17 0.14
C ALA A 130 -15.60 15.00 0.97
N ASP A 131 -16.90 14.95 0.65
CA ASP A 131 -17.98 15.61 1.40
C ASP A 131 -18.12 15.06 2.84
N ALA A 132 -17.86 13.76 3.00
CA ALA A 132 -17.87 13.08 4.30
C ALA A 132 -16.54 13.26 5.09
N GLY A 133 -15.61 14.06 4.58
CA GLY A 133 -14.37 14.42 5.27
C GLY A 133 -13.20 13.46 5.07
N VAL A 134 -13.32 12.45 4.18
CA VAL A 134 -12.19 11.59 3.82
C VAL A 134 -11.10 12.41 3.15
N ILE A 135 -9.86 12.16 3.51
CA ILE A 135 -8.71 12.81 2.88
C ILE A 135 -8.49 12.21 1.50
N ILE A 136 -8.57 13.05 0.47
CA ILE A 136 -8.29 12.69 -0.92
C ILE A 136 -6.90 13.19 -1.30
N CYS A 137 -6.04 12.30 -1.74
CA CYS A 137 -4.70 12.62 -2.23
C CYS A 137 -4.58 12.23 -3.70
N GLY A 138 -4.35 13.19 -4.58
CA GLY A 138 -4.17 12.94 -6.02
C GLY A 138 -4.60 14.11 -6.88
N LYS A 139 -4.16 14.07 -8.13
CA LYS A 139 -4.53 15.06 -9.14
C LYS A 139 -5.97 14.87 -9.59
N GLU A 140 -6.55 15.93 -10.10
CA GLU A 140 -7.85 15.89 -10.75
C GLU A 140 -7.86 14.97 -11.97
N PRO A 141 -8.93 14.22 -12.21
CA PRO A 141 -9.12 13.52 -13.48
C PRO A 141 -9.41 14.53 -14.60
N LYS A 142 -8.93 14.22 -15.81
CA LYS A 142 -8.99 15.13 -16.94
C LYS A 142 -10.11 14.80 -17.93
N GLN A 143 -10.54 13.53 -17.95
CA GLN A 143 -11.48 13.03 -18.94
C GLN A 143 -12.49 12.08 -18.30
N CYS A 144 -13.76 12.25 -18.70
CA CYS A 144 -14.82 11.32 -18.36
C CYS A 144 -14.73 10.06 -19.22
N ALA A 145 -14.72 8.89 -18.58
CA ALA A 145 -14.78 7.61 -19.28
C ALA A 145 -16.21 7.28 -19.71
N GLY A 146 -16.35 6.62 -20.90
CA GLY A 146 -17.61 6.10 -21.39
C GLY A 146 -18.10 6.71 -22.69
N VAL A 147 -18.86 5.94 -23.46
CA VAL A 147 -19.35 6.31 -24.80
C VAL A 147 -20.43 7.42 -24.76
N LYS A 148 -21.14 7.54 -23.63
CA LYS A 148 -22.15 8.57 -23.37
C LYS A 148 -21.78 9.38 -22.14
N ALA A 149 -20.55 9.89 -22.13
CA ALA A 149 -20.06 10.67 -21.01
C ALA A 149 -20.86 11.99 -20.85
N ASP A 150 -21.22 12.31 -19.63
CA ASP A 150 -21.77 13.62 -19.29
C ASP A 150 -20.62 14.52 -18.84
N ASP A 151 -19.94 15.10 -19.82
CA ASP A 151 -18.76 15.95 -19.57
C ASP A 151 -19.08 17.18 -18.73
N ARG A 152 -20.32 17.69 -18.80
CA ARG A 152 -20.73 18.84 -18.01
C ARG A 152 -20.87 18.48 -16.52
N ALA A 153 -21.54 17.36 -16.23
CA ALA A 153 -21.64 16.88 -14.85
C ALA A 153 -20.27 16.50 -14.30
N PHE A 154 -19.43 15.89 -15.14
CA PHE A 154 -18.05 15.54 -14.77
C PHE A 154 -17.24 16.78 -14.39
N ALA A 155 -17.17 17.79 -15.26
CA ALA A 155 -16.45 19.04 -15.02
C ALA A 155 -16.95 19.75 -13.74
N THR A 156 -18.27 19.77 -13.50
CA THR A 156 -18.85 20.38 -12.30
C THR A 156 -18.36 19.69 -11.02
N ILE A 157 -18.25 18.36 -11.02
CA ILE A 157 -17.77 17.61 -9.85
C ILE A 157 -16.25 17.81 -9.66
N VAL A 158 -15.47 17.81 -10.74
CA VAL A 158 -14.04 18.10 -10.67
C VAL A 158 -13.80 19.49 -10.05
N ASP A 159 -14.53 20.49 -10.51
CA ASP A 159 -14.42 21.86 -9.98
C ASP A 159 -14.76 21.91 -8.48
N ASP A 160 -15.87 21.25 -8.07
CA ASP A 160 -16.28 21.18 -6.68
C ASP A 160 -15.25 20.44 -5.79
N VAL A 161 -14.66 19.36 -6.25
CA VAL A 161 -13.73 18.58 -5.42
C VAL A 161 -12.34 19.23 -5.37
N TRP A 162 -11.77 19.65 -6.51
CA TRP A 162 -10.36 20.09 -6.57
C TRP A 162 -10.18 21.60 -6.53
N HIS A 163 -11.17 22.39 -6.99
CA HIS A 163 -11.03 23.86 -7.10
C HIS A 163 -11.78 24.65 -6.01
N SER A 164 -12.63 24.01 -5.24
CA SER A 164 -13.39 24.66 -4.13
C SER A 164 -12.57 24.90 -2.85
N ARG A 165 -11.24 24.72 -2.87
CA ARG A 165 -10.32 24.90 -1.74
C ARG A 165 -10.66 24.04 -0.52
N ARG A 166 -11.06 22.80 -0.75
CA ARG A 166 -11.31 21.83 0.33
C ARG A 166 -10.05 21.59 1.14
N LYS A 167 -10.19 21.51 2.47
CA LYS A 167 -9.06 21.27 3.38
C LYS A 167 -8.57 19.83 3.38
N ASN A 168 -9.39 18.91 2.91
CA ASN A 168 -9.12 17.47 2.85
C ASN A 168 -8.77 16.95 1.45
N VAL A 169 -8.46 17.83 0.49
CA VAL A 169 -8.02 17.45 -0.85
C VAL A 169 -6.60 17.96 -1.11
N PHE A 170 -5.69 17.06 -1.46
CA PHE A 170 -4.25 17.33 -1.62
C PHE A 170 -3.79 16.89 -3.01
N THR A 171 -3.09 17.76 -3.73
CA THR A 171 -2.65 17.50 -5.11
C THR A 171 -1.13 17.44 -5.30
N LYS A 172 -0.35 17.77 -4.25
CA LYS A 172 1.11 17.87 -4.33
C LYS A 172 1.85 16.53 -4.16
N GLY A 173 1.14 15.46 -3.80
CA GLY A 173 1.69 14.13 -3.60
C GLY A 173 1.40 13.56 -2.21
N LEU A 174 1.67 12.26 -2.07
CA LEU A 174 1.31 11.51 -0.86
C LEU A 174 2.06 12.00 0.38
N GLU A 175 3.36 12.27 0.27
CA GLU A 175 4.17 12.73 1.40
C GLU A 175 3.68 14.08 1.96
N ASP A 176 3.40 15.06 1.09
CA ASP A 176 2.82 16.35 1.50
C ASP A 176 1.45 16.16 2.16
N CYS A 177 0.63 15.25 1.61
CA CYS A 177 -0.67 14.90 2.15
C CYS A 177 -0.57 14.35 3.58
N LEU A 178 0.25 13.31 3.79
CA LEU A 178 0.44 12.65 5.09
C LEU A 178 0.94 13.65 6.13
N LYS A 179 1.98 14.43 5.77
CA LYS A 179 2.57 15.44 6.66
C LYS A 179 1.56 16.52 7.07
N ARG A 180 0.83 17.08 6.11
CA ARG A 180 -0.14 18.15 6.40
C ARG A 180 -1.40 17.66 7.11
N SER A 181 -1.74 16.39 6.96
CA SER A 181 -2.84 15.75 7.67
C SER A 181 -2.45 15.25 9.05
N GLY A 182 -1.18 15.36 9.44
CA GLY A 182 -0.68 14.90 10.74
C GLY A 182 -0.71 13.39 10.91
N ILE A 183 -0.75 12.63 9.80
CA ILE A 183 -0.72 11.17 9.83
C ILE A 183 0.72 10.73 10.04
N GLN A 184 0.98 10.04 11.13
CA GLN A 184 2.31 9.51 11.47
C GLN A 184 2.46 8.09 10.92
N PRO A 185 3.69 7.64 10.59
CA PRO A 185 3.93 6.27 10.19
C PRO A 185 3.60 5.29 11.31
N ASP A 186 3.05 4.13 10.97
CA ASP A 186 2.72 3.06 11.91
C ASP A 186 3.98 2.39 12.46
N PHE A 187 5.07 2.43 11.71
CA PHE A 187 6.35 1.88 12.08
C PHE A 187 7.47 2.90 11.79
N SER A 188 8.23 3.24 12.83
CA SER A 188 9.47 4.01 12.70
C SER A 188 10.62 3.23 13.33
N ALA A 189 11.58 2.79 12.52
CA ALA A 189 12.83 2.31 13.05
C ALA A 189 13.61 3.53 13.59
N ARG A 190 13.72 3.67 14.89
CA ARG A 190 14.78 4.53 15.46
C ARG A 190 16.08 3.80 15.18
N VAL A 191 16.84 4.24 14.19
CA VAL A 191 18.24 3.91 14.09
C VAL A 191 18.86 4.51 15.37
N ALA A 192 19.26 3.65 16.31
CA ALA A 192 20.10 4.12 17.41
C ALA A 192 21.31 4.77 16.78
N GLU A 193 21.54 6.06 17.08
CA GLU A 193 22.80 6.70 16.70
C GLU A 193 23.92 5.76 17.16
N PRO A 194 24.90 5.44 16.29
CA PRO A 194 26.03 4.63 16.72
C PRO A 194 26.61 5.33 17.96
N ALA A 195 26.63 4.64 19.10
CA ALA A 195 27.28 5.15 20.29
C ALA A 195 28.66 5.61 19.85
N GLU A 196 28.97 6.89 20.06
CA GLU A 196 30.30 7.41 19.80
C GLU A 196 31.28 6.45 20.47
N ALA A 197 32.08 5.80 19.63
CA ALA A 197 33.15 4.94 20.14
C ALA A 197 34.07 5.83 20.96
N THR A 198 33.86 5.83 22.26
CA THR A 198 34.83 6.38 23.20
C THR A 198 36.11 5.59 22.96
N SER A 199 37.04 6.19 22.24
CA SER A 199 38.37 5.67 22.02
C SER A 199 38.99 5.39 23.42
N PRO A 200 39.31 4.14 23.74
CA PRO A 200 40.10 3.90 24.94
C PRO A 200 41.52 4.34 24.59
N ASN A 201 41.89 5.53 25.03
CA ASN A 201 43.28 5.90 25.18
C ASN A 201 43.91 4.97 26.23
N GLY A 202 44.19 3.76 25.82
CA GLY A 202 45.01 2.80 26.54
C GLY A 202 46.46 2.99 26.11
N HIS A 203 47.20 3.63 26.93
CA HIS A 203 48.63 3.75 26.90
C HIS A 203 49.25 2.34 26.91
N PHE A 204 49.77 1.89 25.76
CA PHE A 204 50.62 0.71 25.72
C PHE A 204 52.02 1.14 26.06
N ASP A 205 52.38 0.95 27.30
CA ASP A 205 53.77 1.00 27.78
C ASP A 205 54.56 -0.11 27.10
N LYS A 206 55.67 0.30 26.53
CA LYS A 206 56.70 -0.55 25.96
C LYS A 206 57.26 -1.48 27.06
N LEU A 207 57.09 -2.78 26.86
CA LEU A 207 58.00 -3.75 27.50
C LEU A 207 59.14 -4.02 26.53
N SER A 208 60.27 -3.39 26.82
CA SER A 208 61.58 -3.67 26.24
C SER A 208 62.15 -4.95 26.85
N ASP A 209 62.78 -5.70 26.00
CA ASP A 209 63.83 -6.69 26.14
C ASP A 209 64.33 -7.09 27.52
N HIS A 210 64.25 -8.39 27.80
CA HIS A 210 65.39 -9.22 28.21
C HIS A 210 65.13 -10.70 27.91
#